data_360f9d53125dd35b8b90796f07cc5a79
#
_entry.id   360f9d53125dd35b8b90796f07cc5a79
#
_cell.length_a   1.000
_cell.length_b   1.000
_cell.length_c   1.000
_cell.angle_alpha   90.00
_cell.angle_beta   90.00
_cell.angle_gamma   90.00
#
_symmetry.space_group_name_H-M   'P 1'
#
loop_
_entity.id
_entity.type
_entity.pdbx_description
1 polymer ?
#
loop_
_entity_poly.entity_id
_entity_poly.type
_entity_poly.pdbx_seq_one_letter_code
_entity_poly.pdbx_strand_id
1 'polypeptide(L)'
;MMVLAGPGSGKTTVITHRIRRLLEAGVDPSGILVITFTKAAATEMKERFLRLAREEDGKRKMTGTTSLEAAGTRVSFGTFHSVFYHILKWAYRFPAGNVISGEEKRRYFKAFLDESEMEVEDEAEFISSIINEISYVKGERLDLKYYYSQNCPEEWFKKLYDGYDEMLKRTGKIDFDDMLVMCHELFTERKDILAAWQKKFRYILVDEFQDINLLQYQVVRMLALPENNLFIVGDDDQSIYRFRGAKPEIMLGFEKDFPGTKRVLLGTNYRSTKEIVETSLRLIGHNTVRFEKKLEPFRGSGRPVDFRVFDNPGHEMDTVAQSIRAYHDAGYMWNEIAVLFRTGANSGLMAERLMGYNIPFQLRDVIPNLYSHWIAKDLFAYMEIAAGSRKRSDFYRIMNRPNRYFSRDAFDTPTVSFDRLKSFYQDRDWMEDRICDLEADLRTMSRLKPVAAVNYIRKVIGYDDYLRSYAEFRRMKPEELFETADKLAESAAEFETFEAWKEHAVRYEEELKKQNLEETREAKDRVTLSTMHSAKGLEYPVVFVVDVNEGIVPHHKAGLPADIEEERRLFYVALTRAKDRLHVAAVRERYHRKTDVSRFIGEAGL
;
A
#
# COMPACT_ATOMS: atom_id res chain seq x y z
N MET A 1 13.54 -25.78 -11.77
CA MET A 1 13.98 -24.82 -12.80
C MET A 1 13.60 -23.42 -12.36
N MET A 2 14.51 -22.48 -12.47
CA MET A 2 14.30 -21.08 -12.11
C MET A 2 14.42 -20.18 -13.34
N VAL A 3 13.45 -19.29 -13.56
CA VAL A 3 13.47 -18.31 -14.63
C VAL A 3 13.59 -16.92 -14.01
N LEU A 4 14.74 -16.29 -14.22
CA LEU A 4 14.97 -14.89 -13.88
C LEU A 4 14.42 -14.02 -15.01
N ALA A 5 13.54 -13.10 -14.69
CA ALA A 5 12.78 -12.40 -15.70
C ALA A 5 12.63 -10.92 -15.35
N GLY A 6 13.35 -10.07 -16.05
CA GLY A 6 13.21 -8.62 -15.89
C GLY A 6 11.82 -8.07 -16.18
N PRO A 7 11.57 -6.77 -15.92
CA PRO A 7 10.32 -6.12 -16.29
C PRO A 7 10.09 -6.23 -17.79
N GLY A 8 8.83 -6.49 -18.21
CA GLY A 8 8.49 -6.54 -19.63
C GLY A 8 9.14 -7.67 -20.44
N SER A 9 9.72 -8.69 -19.79
CA SER A 9 10.41 -9.80 -20.47
C SER A 9 9.50 -10.98 -20.83
N GLY A 10 8.19 -10.92 -20.52
CA GLY A 10 7.24 -11.96 -20.89
C GLY A 10 7.10 -13.10 -19.86
N LYS A 11 7.26 -12.84 -18.57
CA LYS A 11 7.07 -13.82 -17.46
C LYS A 11 5.84 -14.71 -17.65
N THR A 12 4.66 -14.10 -17.78
CA THR A 12 3.38 -14.82 -17.94
C THR A 12 3.35 -15.69 -19.21
N THR A 13 3.97 -15.21 -20.28
CA THR A 13 4.07 -15.97 -21.54
C THR A 13 4.89 -17.25 -21.37
N VAL A 14 5.99 -17.19 -20.63
CA VAL A 14 6.83 -18.37 -20.39
C VAL A 14 6.10 -19.42 -19.55
N ILE A 15 5.31 -19.00 -18.54
CA ILE A 15 4.50 -19.94 -17.75
C ILE A 15 3.44 -20.62 -18.63
N THR A 16 2.71 -19.87 -19.45
CA THR A 16 1.66 -20.43 -20.31
C THR A 16 2.24 -21.39 -21.35
N HIS A 17 3.38 -21.08 -21.93
CA HIS A 17 4.10 -22.00 -22.82
C HIS A 17 4.67 -23.23 -22.08
N ARG A 18 5.09 -23.09 -20.81
CA ARG A 18 5.52 -24.24 -20.01
C ARG A 18 4.37 -25.20 -19.76
N ILE A 19 3.18 -24.70 -19.42
CA ILE A 19 1.97 -25.52 -19.27
C ILE A 19 1.68 -26.26 -20.58
N ARG A 20 1.68 -25.56 -21.72
CA ARG A 20 1.47 -26.19 -23.03
C ARG A 20 2.43 -27.34 -23.26
N ARG A 21 3.73 -27.14 -23.06
CA ARG A 21 4.74 -28.18 -23.26
C ARG A 21 4.55 -29.39 -22.33
N LEU A 22 4.11 -29.18 -21.09
CA LEU A 22 3.81 -30.28 -20.17
C LEU A 22 2.63 -31.12 -20.70
N LEU A 23 1.57 -30.48 -21.19
CA LEU A 23 0.42 -31.15 -21.76
C LEU A 23 0.77 -31.89 -23.06
N GLU A 24 1.59 -31.29 -23.92
CA GLU A 24 2.11 -31.92 -25.15
C GLU A 24 3.00 -33.13 -24.85
N ALA A 25 3.70 -33.13 -23.71
CA ALA A 25 4.48 -34.27 -23.23
C ALA A 25 3.63 -35.36 -22.53
N GLY A 26 2.30 -35.23 -22.55
CA GLY A 26 1.38 -36.24 -21.98
C GLY A 26 1.21 -36.14 -20.46
N VAL A 27 1.59 -35.04 -19.81
CA VAL A 27 1.35 -34.82 -18.39
C VAL A 27 -0.14 -34.67 -18.14
N ASP A 28 -0.69 -35.39 -17.14
CA ASP A 28 -2.10 -35.21 -16.74
C ASP A 28 -2.33 -33.75 -16.31
N PRO A 29 -3.27 -33.04 -16.92
CA PRO A 29 -3.59 -31.66 -16.59
C PRO A 29 -3.91 -31.44 -15.11
N SER A 30 -4.59 -32.40 -14.47
CA SER A 30 -4.95 -32.32 -13.04
C SER A 30 -3.76 -32.40 -12.10
N GLY A 31 -2.60 -32.86 -12.61
CA GLY A 31 -1.31 -32.91 -11.92
C GLY A 31 -0.51 -31.60 -11.99
N ILE A 32 -1.02 -30.58 -12.70
CA ILE A 32 -0.34 -29.30 -12.86
C ILE A 32 -1.02 -28.26 -11.94
N LEU A 33 -0.23 -27.65 -11.06
CA LEU A 33 -0.63 -26.55 -10.18
C LEU A 33 0.11 -25.27 -10.57
N VAL A 34 -0.62 -24.18 -10.80
CA VAL A 34 -0.09 -22.85 -11.09
C VAL A 34 -0.50 -21.90 -9.97
N ILE A 35 0.49 -21.34 -9.30
CA ILE A 35 0.29 -20.42 -8.17
C ILE A 35 0.72 -19.03 -8.58
N THR A 36 -0.13 -18.04 -8.29
CA THR A 36 0.13 -16.62 -8.49
C THR A 36 -0.11 -15.85 -7.19
N PHE A 37 0.28 -14.57 -7.17
CA PHE A 37 0.13 -13.76 -5.96
C PHE A 37 -1.29 -13.22 -5.76
N THR A 38 -2.00 -12.87 -6.85
CA THR A 38 -3.35 -12.29 -6.79
C THR A 38 -4.37 -13.13 -7.56
N LYS A 39 -5.64 -13.05 -7.15
CA LYS A 39 -6.75 -13.71 -7.85
C LYS A 39 -6.89 -13.19 -9.29
N ALA A 40 -6.70 -11.89 -9.49
CA ALA A 40 -6.74 -11.30 -10.84
C ALA A 40 -5.66 -11.90 -11.76
N ALA A 41 -4.41 -12.01 -11.26
CA ALA A 41 -3.32 -12.63 -12.02
C ALA A 41 -3.59 -14.11 -12.33
N ALA A 42 -4.16 -14.86 -11.37
CA ALA A 42 -4.52 -16.27 -11.60
C ALA A 42 -5.59 -16.41 -12.69
N THR A 43 -6.61 -15.54 -12.67
CA THR A 43 -7.68 -15.53 -13.69
C THR A 43 -7.12 -15.13 -15.06
N GLU A 44 -6.38 -14.03 -15.13
CA GLU A 44 -5.76 -13.57 -16.38
C GLU A 44 -4.83 -14.63 -16.98
N MET A 45 -3.99 -15.26 -16.16
CA MET A 45 -3.07 -16.32 -16.62
C MET A 45 -3.84 -17.52 -17.18
N LYS A 46 -4.92 -17.93 -16.51
CA LYS A 46 -5.81 -19.00 -17.00
C LYS A 46 -6.43 -18.64 -18.35
N GLU A 47 -7.00 -17.44 -18.47
CA GLU A 47 -7.62 -16.96 -19.70
C GLU A 47 -6.61 -16.85 -20.84
N ARG A 48 -5.43 -16.31 -20.56
CA ARG A 48 -4.33 -16.22 -21.53
C ARG A 48 -3.87 -17.59 -22.01
N PHE A 49 -3.78 -18.56 -21.09
CA PHE A 49 -3.44 -19.94 -21.46
C PHE A 49 -4.54 -20.58 -22.33
N LEU A 50 -5.82 -20.44 -21.97
CA LEU A 50 -6.93 -21.01 -22.75
C LEU A 50 -7.01 -20.37 -24.16
N ARG A 51 -6.73 -19.08 -24.30
CA ARG A 51 -6.65 -18.41 -25.60
C ARG A 51 -5.52 -19.00 -26.45
N LEU A 52 -4.31 -19.13 -25.88
CA LEU A 52 -3.20 -19.79 -26.54
C LEU A 52 -3.54 -21.21 -26.98
N ALA A 53 -4.22 -21.98 -26.13
CA ALA A 53 -4.61 -23.35 -26.43
C ALA A 53 -5.59 -23.42 -27.60
N ARG A 54 -6.59 -22.52 -27.66
CA ARG A 54 -7.54 -22.41 -28.79
C ARG A 54 -6.84 -22.10 -30.12
N GLU A 55 -5.91 -21.15 -30.11
CA GLU A 55 -5.12 -20.78 -31.29
C GLU A 55 -4.29 -21.98 -31.84
N GLU A 56 -3.72 -22.75 -30.91
CA GLU A 56 -2.93 -23.94 -31.27
C GLU A 56 -3.82 -25.10 -31.73
N ASP A 57 -4.96 -25.35 -31.09
CA ASP A 57 -5.94 -26.36 -31.54
C ASP A 57 -6.50 -26.02 -32.91
N GLY A 58 -6.74 -24.74 -33.22
CA GLY A 58 -7.18 -24.29 -34.55
C GLY A 58 -6.14 -24.50 -35.67
N LYS A 59 -4.84 -24.48 -35.33
CA LYS A 59 -3.75 -24.78 -36.28
C LYS A 59 -3.54 -26.28 -36.49
N ARG A 60 -3.90 -27.11 -35.53
CA ARG A 60 -3.79 -28.57 -35.62
C ARG A 60 -5.01 -29.11 -36.38
N LYS A 61 -4.85 -29.48 -37.65
CA LYS A 61 -5.89 -30.26 -38.35
C LYS A 61 -6.20 -31.50 -37.50
N MET A 62 -7.46 -31.66 -37.12
CA MET A 62 -7.99 -32.71 -36.23
C MET A 62 -7.38 -34.10 -36.52
N THR A 63 -6.42 -34.49 -35.71
CA THR A 63 -5.94 -35.85 -35.60
C THR A 63 -6.18 -36.28 -34.19
N GLY A 64 -7.34 -36.89 -33.89
CA GLY A 64 -7.67 -37.75 -32.71
C GLY A 64 -7.12 -37.47 -31.33
N THR A 65 -6.40 -36.37 -31.10
CA THR A 65 -5.80 -35.98 -29.80
C THR A 65 -6.72 -35.06 -29.01
N THR A 66 -6.74 -35.23 -27.71
CA THR A 66 -7.51 -34.37 -26.79
C THR A 66 -7.13 -32.91 -27.01
N SER A 67 -8.14 -32.03 -27.18
CA SER A 67 -7.94 -30.58 -27.32
C SER A 67 -7.11 -30.03 -26.17
N LEU A 68 -6.13 -29.18 -26.47
CA LEU A 68 -5.33 -28.48 -25.45
C LEU A 68 -6.20 -27.56 -24.59
N GLU A 69 -7.25 -26.98 -25.15
CA GLU A 69 -8.22 -26.17 -24.42
C GLU A 69 -8.96 -27.04 -23.38
N ALA A 70 -9.50 -28.19 -23.78
CA ALA A 70 -10.20 -29.11 -22.88
C ALA A 70 -9.27 -29.64 -21.77
N ALA A 71 -8.01 -29.95 -22.11
CA ALA A 71 -6.99 -30.31 -21.11
C ALA A 71 -6.71 -29.14 -20.15
N GLY A 72 -6.58 -27.93 -20.69
CA GLY A 72 -6.28 -26.72 -19.91
C GLY A 72 -7.33 -26.35 -18.88
N THR A 73 -8.60 -26.70 -19.08
CA THR A 73 -9.65 -26.46 -18.08
C THR A 73 -9.44 -27.26 -16.80
N ARG A 74 -8.69 -28.37 -16.86
CA ARG A 74 -8.38 -29.25 -15.71
C ARG A 74 -7.10 -28.84 -14.97
N VAL A 75 -6.29 -27.90 -15.49
CA VAL A 75 -5.13 -27.35 -14.81
C VAL A 75 -5.59 -26.50 -13.64
N SER A 76 -4.96 -26.68 -12.49
CA SER A 76 -5.28 -25.91 -11.27
C SER A 76 -4.58 -24.56 -11.27
N PHE A 77 -5.33 -23.46 -11.30
CA PHE A 77 -4.82 -22.11 -11.13
C PHE A 77 -5.35 -21.50 -9.83
N GLY A 78 -4.50 -20.87 -9.05
CA GLY A 78 -4.92 -20.22 -7.81
C GLY A 78 -3.86 -19.32 -7.19
N THR A 79 -4.24 -18.67 -6.10
CA THR A 79 -3.30 -17.98 -5.19
C THR A 79 -2.84 -18.93 -4.11
N PHE A 80 -1.74 -18.61 -3.40
CA PHE A 80 -1.29 -19.38 -2.24
C PHE A 80 -2.43 -19.65 -1.26
N HIS A 81 -3.15 -18.61 -0.83
CA HIS A 81 -4.27 -18.74 0.10
C HIS A 81 -5.40 -19.62 -0.44
N SER A 82 -5.76 -19.48 -1.73
CA SER A 82 -6.84 -20.29 -2.30
C SER A 82 -6.49 -21.79 -2.37
N VAL A 83 -5.23 -22.09 -2.68
CA VAL A 83 -4.73 -23.47 -2.74
C VAL A 83 -4.65 -24.05 -1.33
N PHE A 84 -4.06 -23.33 -0.39
CA PHE A 84 -3.91 -23.80 1.00
C PHE A 84 -5.26 -23.94 1.69
N TYR A 85 -6.18 -22.98 1.50
CA TYR A 85 -7.54 -23.11 1.98
C TYR A 85 -8.25 -24.33 1.41
N HIS A 86 -8.05 -24.64 0.13
CA HIS A 86 -8.63 -25.85 -0.48
C HIS A 86 -8.10 -27.14 0.20
N ILE A 87 -6.80 -27.19 0.52
CA ILE A 87 -6.16 -28.28 1.24
C ILE A 87 -6.77 -28.40 2.65
N LEU A 88 -6.85 -27.31 3.38
CA LEU A 88 -7.41 -27.27 4.74
C LEU A 88 -8.88 -27.63 4.77
N LYS A 89 -9.66 -27.12 3.81
CA LYS A 89 -11.08 -27.45 3.69
C LYS A 89 -11.30 -28.96 3.47
N TRP A 90 -10.45 -29.58 2.68
CA TRP A 90 -10.50 -31.01 2.47
C TRP A 90 -10.14 -31.79 3.75
N ALA A 91 -9.10 -31.37 4.47
CA ALA A 91 -8.61 -32.05 5.67
C ALA A 91 -9.54 -31.87 6.87
N TYR A 92 -9.98 -30.65 7.14
CA TYR A 92 -10.74 -30.28 8.35
C TYR A 92 -12.25 -30.17 8.11
N ARG A 93 -12.71 -30.31 6.84
CA ARG A 93 -14.13 -30.20 6.46
C ARG A 93 -14.78 -28.87 6.89
N PHE A 94 -14.06 -27.77 6.77
CA PHE A 94 -14.55 -26.44 7.14
C PHE A 94 -15.88 -26.10 6.47
N PRO A 95 -16.84 -25.55 7.21
CA PRO A 95 -18.10 -25.07 6.65
C PRO A 95 -17.86 -23.87 5.72
N ALA A 96 -18.87 -23.58 4.89
CA ALA A 96 -18.84 -22.34 4.12
C ALA A 96 -18.87 -21.11 5.06
N GLY A 97 -18.06 -20.10 4.75
CA GLY A 97 -18.03 -18.85 5.52
C GLY A 97 -17.18 -18.90 6.80
N ASN A 98 -16.32 -19.91 6.98
CA ASN A 98 -15.41 -19.97 8.13
C ASN A 98 -14.20 -19.03 8.03
N VAL A 99 -14.03 -18.30 6.92
CA VAL A 99 -13.00 -17.27 6.78
C VAL A 99 -13.55 -15.97 7.31
N ILE A 100 -12.85 -15.35 8.27
CA ILE A 100 -13.25 -14.04 8.82
C ILE A 100 -13.10 -12.95 7.75
N SER A 101 -14.12 -12.11 7.60
CA SER A 101 -14.06 -10.96 6.71
C SER A 101 -13.25 -9.81 7.34
N GLY A 102 -12.73 -8.90 6.50
CA GLY A 102 -12.04 -7.70 6.99
C GLY A 102 -12.95 -6.78 7.83
N GLU A 103 -14.25 -6.78 7.55
CA GLU A 103 -15.23 -6.01 8.33
C GLU A 103 -15.46 -6.62 9.71
N GLU A 104 -15.62 -7.95 9.78
CA GLU A 104 -15.76 -8.67 11.07
C GLU A 104 -14.51 -8.51 11.93
N LYS A 105 -13.31 -8.59 11.31
CA LYS A 105 -12.03 -8.35 11.99
C LYS A 105 -11.99 -6.95 12.60
N ARG A 106 -12.32 -5.91 11.83
CA ARG A 106 -12.37 -4.52 12.33
C ARG A 106 -13.41 -4.34 13.43
N ARG A 107 -14.59 -4.94 13.30
CA ARG A 107 -15.67 -4.87 14.33
C ARG A 107 -15.21 -5.47 15.64
N TYR A 108 -14.49 -6.58 15.61
CA TYR A 108 -13.91 -7.18 16.81
C TYR A 108 -12.95 -6.24 17.53
N PHE A 109 -11.97 -5.68 16.80
CA PHE A 109 -10.99 -4.77 17.39
C PHE A 109 -11.64 -3.48 17.87
N LYS A 110 -12.66 -2.98 17.17
CA LYS A 110 -13.42 -1.82 17.63
C LYS A 110 -14.15 -2.12 18.94
N ALA A 111 -14.86 -3.23 19.06
CA ALA A 111 -15.54 -3.61 20.30
C ALA A 111 -14.54 -3.76 21.46
N PHE A 112 -13.35 -4.31 21.20
CA PHE A 112 -12.30 -4.40 22.20
C PHE A 112 -11.82 -3.02 22.68
N LEU A 113 -11.68 -2.05 21.77
CA LEU A 113 -11.30 -0.67 22.12
C LEU A 113 -12.39 0.02 22.92
N ASP A 114 -13.66 -0.14 22.54
CA ASP A 114 -14.82 0.43 23.23
C ASP A 114 -14.95 -0.09 24.68
N GLU A 115 -14.53 -1.35 24.95
CA GLU A 115 -14.52 -1.97 26.27
C GLU A 115 -13.24 -1.65 27.07
N SER A 116 -12.20 -1.12 26.42
CA SER A 116 -10.91 -0.82 27.03
C SER A 116 -10.84 0.64 27.47
N GLU A 117 -9.98 0.93 28.44
CA GLU A 117 -9.67 2.31 28.85
C GLU A 117 -8.63 2.99 27.93
N MET A 118 -8.33 2.39 26.78
CA MET A 118 -7.33 2.91 25.85
C MET A 118 -7.93 4.03 25.01
N GLU A 119 -7.48 5.25 25.24
CA GLU A 119 -7.83 6.39 24.39
C GLU A 119 -7.02 6.38 23.10
N VAL A 120 -7.70 6.28 21.96
CA VAL A 120 -7.10 6.26 20.61
C VAL A 120 -7.79 7.33 19.76
N GLU A 121 -7.00 8.24 19.19
CA GLU A 121 -7.54 9.37 18.40
C GLU A 121 -8.05 8.95 17.02
N ASP A 122 -7.36 8.04 16.36
CA ASP A 122 -7.81 7.43 15.11
C ASP A 122 -7.95 5.91 15.29
N GLU A 123 -9.16 5.49 15.66
CA GLU A 123 -9.48 4.08 15.87
C GLU A 123 -9.23 3.25 14.59
N ALA A 124 -9.55 3.81 13.40
CA ALA A 124 -9.45 3.07 12.15
C ALA A 124 -7.99 2.81 11.75
N GLU A 125 -7.14 3.82 11.92
CA GLU A 125 -5.70 3.69 11.69
C GLU A 125 -5.06 2.73 12.71
N PHE A 126 -5.40 2.89 13.98
CA PHE A 126 -4.91 2.01 15.04
C PHE A 126 -5.28 0.55 14.78
N ILE A 127 -6.56 0.26 14.52
CA ILE A 127 -7.04 -1.09 14.23
C ILE A 127 -6.30 -1.66 13.01
N SER A 128 -6.10 -0.87 11.97
CA SER A 128 -5.37 -1.31 10.78
C SER A 128 -3.90 -1.63 11.11
N SER A 129 -3.24 -0.83 11.93
CA SER A 129 -1.86 -1.04 12.37
C SER A 129 -1.74 -2.32 13.21
N ILE A 130 -2.64 -2.54 14.16
CA ILE A 130 -2.67 -3.76 14.99
C ILE A 130 -2.94 -5.01 14.14
N ILE A 131 -3.88 -4.95 13.19
CA ILE A 131 -4.16 -6.07 12.28
C ILE A 131 -2.90 -6.44 11.48
N ASN A 132 -2.20 -5.45 10.94
CA ASN A 132 -0.97 -5.67 10.18
C ASN A 132 0.14 -6.26 11.06
N GLU A 133 0.25 -5.79 12.29
CA GLU A 133 1.26 -6.27 13.24
C GLU A 133 0.97 -7.72 13.68
N ILE A 134 -0.29 -8.07 13.92
CA ILE A 134 -0.71 -9.46 14.19
C ILE A 134 -0.38 -10.36 13.00
N SER A 135 -0.68 -9.91 11.78
CA SER A 135 -0.35 -10.65 10.56
C SER A 135 1.16 -10.87 10.42
N TYR A 136 1.98 -9.87 10.76
CA TYR A 136 3.43 -9.99 10.77
C TYR A 136 3.92 -11.02 11.78
N VAL A 137 3.42 -10.96 13.02
CA VAL A 137 3.78 -11.92 14.09
C VAL A 137 3.41 -13.34 13.72
N LYS A 138 2.19 -13.58 13.19
CA LYS A 138 1.74 -14.89 12.72
C LYS A 138 2.57 -15.38 11.53
N GLY A 139 2.78 -14.53 10.53
CA GLY A 139 3.51 -14.87 9.30
C GLY A 139 4.97 -15.23 9.52
N GLU A 140 5.63 -14.55 10.45
CA GLU A 140 7.04 -14.82 10.85
C GLU A 140 7.14 -15.85 11.99
N ARG A 141 6.01 -16.32 12.54
CA ARG A 141 5.95 -17.25 13.69
C ARG A 141 6.74 -16.74 14.89
N LEU A 142 6.64 -15.44 15.20
CA LEU A 142 7.36 -14.84 16.31
C LEU A 142 6.73 -15.25 17.64
N ASP A 143 7.57 -15.53 18.63
CA ASP A 143 7.11 -15.80 20.00
C ASP A 143 6.72 -14.49 20.68
N LEU A 144 5.44 -14.34 21.03
CA LEU A 144 4.89 -13.17 21.72
C LEU A 144 5.63 -12.84 23.02
N LYS A 145 6.28 -13.82 23.64
CA LYS A 145 7.05 -13.60 24.87
C LYS A 145 8.22 -12.64 24.67
N TYR A 146 8.79 -12.62 23.45
CA TYR A 146 9.96 -11.81 23.09
C TYR A 146 9.63 -10.72 22.07
N TYR A 147 8.34 -10.54 21.77
CA TYR A 147 7.90 -9.55 20.79
C TYR A 147 7.45 -8.25 21.49
N TYR A 148 7.94 -7.12 20.99
CA TYR A 148 7.59 -5.78 21.44
C TYR A 148 6.83 -5.06 20.34
N SER A 149 5.58 -4.69 20.63
CA SER A 149 4.72 -3.98 19.69
C SER A 149 5.29 -2.61 19.31
N GLN A 150 5.10 -2.26 18.04
CA GLN A 150 5.47 -0.95 17.48
C GLN A 150 4.31 0.06 17.57
N ASN A 151 3.10 -0.38 17.93
CA ASN A 151 1.87 0.42 17.83
C ASN A 151 1.20 0.70 19.19
N CYS A 152 1.50 -0.07 20.21
CA CYS A 152 0.94 0.12 21.55
C CYS A 152 1.81 -0.52 22.63
N PRO A 153 1.54 -0.27 23.93
CA PRO A 153 2.21 -0.96 25.03
C PRO A 153 2.08 -2.47 24.92
N GLU A 154 3.14 -3.20 25.30
CA GLU A 154 3.26 -4.65 25.14
C GLU A 154 2.09 -5.45 25.73
N GLU A 155 1.64 -5.06 26.94
CA GLU A 155 0.53 -5.74 27.62
C GLU A 155 -0.79 -5.64 26.83
N TRP A 156 -1.03 -4.50 26.19
CA TRP A 156 -2.20 -4.28 25.35
C TRP A 156 -2.13 -5.09 24.07
N PHE A 157 -0.96 -5.13 23.44
CA PHE A 157 -0.76 -5.92 22.23
C PHE A 157 -1.01 -7.40 22.49
N LYS A 158 -0.47 -7.94 23.57
CA LYS A 158 -0.70 -9.34 23.97
C LYS A 158 -2.18 -9.63 24.23
N LYS A 159 -2.89 -8.76 24.94
CA LYS A 159 -4.34 -8.90 25.16
C LYS A 159 -5.12 -8.89 23.84
N LEU A 160 -4.77 -7.98 22.92
CA LEU A 160 -5.40 -7.88 21.60
C LEU A 160 -5.15 -9.13 20.76
N TYR A 161 -3.92 -9.63 20.75
CA TYR A 161 -3.53 -10.84 20.01
C TYR A 161 -4.23 -12.08 20.55
N ASP A 162 -4.10 -12.34 21.86
CA ASP A 162 -4.67 -13.52 22.51
C ASP A 162 -6.21 -13.53 22.41
N GLY A 163 -6.85 -12.38 22.70
CA GLY A 163 -8.29 -12.25 22.57
C GLY A 163 -8.79 -12.43 21.14
N TYR A 164 -8.03 -11.98 20.14
CA TYR A 164 -8.36 -12.20 18.74
C TYR A 164 -8.25 -13.69 18.37
N ASP A 165 -7.20 -14.37 18.80
CA ASP A 165 -7.00 -15.80 18.56
C ASP A 165 -8.08 -16.65 19.26
N GLU A 166 -8.44 -16.32 20.49
CA GLU A 166 -9.55 -16.95 21.22
C GLU A 166 -10.90 -16.74 20.53
N MET A 167 -11.15 -15.53 20.01
CA MET A 167 -12.37 -15.23 19.26
C MET A 167 -12.45 -16.08 18.00
N LEU A 168 -11.37 -16.22 17.22
CA LEU A 168 -11.32 -17.08 16.05
C LEU A 168 -11.64 -18.54 16.40
N LYS A 169 -11.00 -19.07 17.46
CA LYS A 169 -11.26 -20.43 17.97
C LYS A 169 -12.71 -20.64 18.38
N ARG A 170 -13.27 -19.70 19.18
CA ARG A 170 -14.65 -19.77 19.66
C ARG A 170 -15.68 -19.72 18.53
N THR A 171 -15.41 -18.95 17.48
CA THR A 171 -16.33 -18.81 16.34
C THR A 171 -16.12 -19.85 15.24
N GLY A 172 -15.08 -20.69 15.36
CA GLY A 172 -14.69 -21.67 14.33
C GLY A 172 -14.21 -21.00 13.04
N LYS A 173 -13.71 -19.76 13.13
CA LYS A 173 -13.19 -19.00 11.99
C LYS A 173 -11.69 -19.05 11.94
N ILE A 174 -11.17 -18.82 10.73
CA ILE A 174 -9.73 -18.65 10.46
C ILE A 174 -9.51 -17.36 9.67
N ASP A 175 -8.36 -16.77 9.80
CA ASP A 175 -7.95 -15.67 8.95
C ASP A 175 -6.98 -16.13 7.84
N PHE A 176 -6.51 -15.21 7.01
CA PHE A 176 -5.60 -15.54 5.92
C PHE A 176 -4.22 -16.01 6.43
N ASP A 177 -3.77 -15.47 7.56
CA ASP A 177 -2.48 -15.84 8.15
C ASP A 177 -2.56 -17.26 8.75
N ASP A 178 -3.69 -17.60 9.39
CA ASP A 178 -3.95 -18.94 9.91
C ASP A 178 -3.92 -20.00 8.80
N MET A 179 -4.37 -19.67 7.58
CA MET A 179 -4.32 -20.62 6.46
C MET A 179 -2.90 -21.07 6.16
N LEU A 180 -1.92 -20.17 6.25
CA LEU A 180 -0.52 -20.49 6.00
C LEU A 180 0.05 -21.35 7.13
N VAL A 181 -0.18 -20.95 8.38
CA VAL A 181 0.30 -21.65 9.57
C VAL A 181 -0.28 -23.05 9.64
N MET A 182 -1.62 -23.18 9.57
CA MET A 182 -2.32 -24.47 9.66
C MET A 182 -1.96 -25.42 8.51
N CYS A 183 -1.74 -24.89 7.28
CA CYS A 183 -1.33 -25.75 6.17
C CYS A 183 0.09 -26.31 6.37
N HIS A 184 0.99 -25.47 6.89
CA HIS A 184 2.34 -25.92 7.24
C HIS A 184 2.32 -26.97 8.37
N GLU A 185 1.54 -26.76 9.42
CA GLU A 185 1.37 -27.69 10.54
C GLU A 185 0.73 -29.01 10.07
N LEU A 186 -0.34 -28.93 9.30
CA LEU A 186 -1.01 -30.12 8.71
C LEU A 186 -0.02 -30.98 7.95
N PHE A 187 0.82 -30.41 7.12
CA PHE A 187 1.81 -31.16 6.34
C PHE A 187 3.00 -31.63 7.16
N THR A 188 3.27 -31.00 8.29
CA THR A 188 4.31 -31.43 9.23
C THR A 188 3.84 -32.65 10.02
N GLU A 189 2.60 -32.67 10.49
CA GLU A 189 2.06 -33.71 11.36
C GLU A 189 1.45 -34.88 10.56
N ARG A 190 0.72 -34.60 9.46
CA ARG A 190 -0.03 -35.57 8.68
C ARG A 190 0.68 -35.89 7.36
N LYS A 191 1.70 -36.74 7.43
CA LYS A 191 2.47 -37.15 6.24
C LYS A 191 1.64 -37.91 5.20
N ASP A 192 0.59 -38.59 5.63
CA ASP A 192 -0.37 -39.26 4.76
C ASP A 192 -1.14 -38.25 3.88
N ILE A 193 -1.57 -37.14 4.46
CA ILE A 193 -2.23 -36.06 3.73
C ILE A 193 -1.25 -35.39 2.77
N LEU A 194 -0.04 -35.07 3.24
CA LEU A 194 1.01 -34.52 2.38
C LEU A 194 1.28 -35.41 1.17
N ALA A 195 1.46 -36.72 1.39
CA ALA A 195 1.72 -37.68 0.30
C ALA A 195 0.56 -37.73 -0.74
N ALA A 196 -0.69 -37.62 -0.28
CA ALA A 196 -1.83 -37.56 -1.19
C ALA A 196 -1.80 -36.31 -2.11
N TRP A 197 -1.44 -35.14 -1.56
CA TRP A 197 -1.32 -33.90 -2.33
C TRP A 197 -0.08 -33.85 -3.22
N GLN A 198 1.04 -34.43 -2.80
CA GLN A 198 2.25 -34.63 -3.63
C GLN A 198 1.95 -35.51 -4.86
N LYS A 199 1.16 -36.60 -4.66
CA LYS A 199 0.71 -37.47 -5.76
C LYS A 199 -0.22 -36.73 -6.72
N LYS A 200 -1.06 -35.81 -6.20
CA LYS A 200 -1.97 -35.01 -7.01
C LYS A 200 -1.19 -33.95 -7.81
N PHE A 201 -0.38 -33.14 -7.17
CA PHE A 201 0.32 -32.01 -7.82
C PHE A 201 1.76 -32.37 -8.13
N ARG A 202 1.96 -33.01 -9.28
CA ARG A 202 3.28 -33.46 -9.71
C ARG A 202 4.15 -32.38 -10.34
N TYR A 203 3.54 -31.30 -10.82
CA TYR A 203 4.20 -30.14 -11.41
C TYR A 203 3.67 -28.87 -10.80
N ILE A 204 4.53 -28.09 -10.17
CA ILE A 204 4.16 -26.85 -9.49
C ILE A 204 4.87 -25.70 -10.20
N LEU A 205 4.10 -24.73 -10.66
CA LEU A 205 4.59 -23.52 -11.30
C LEU A 205 4.23 -22.32 -10.43
N VAL A 206 5.20 -21.46 -10.09
CA VAL A 206 4.98 -20.31 -9.22
C VAL A 206 5.42 -19.05 -9.94
N ASP A 207 4.50 -18.09 -10.07
CA ASP A 207 4.75 -16.75 -10.60
C ASP A 207 5.07 -15.78 -9.46
N GLU A 208 5.78 -14.69 -9.79
CA GLU A 208 6.21 -13.65 -8.85
C GLU A 208 6.90 -14.22 -7.60
N PHE A 209 7.77 -15.21 -7.80
CA PHE A 209 8.38 -15.98 -6.72
C PHE A 209 9.20 -15.14 -5.73
N GLN A 210 9.67 -13.96 -6.11
CA GLN A 210 10.39 -13.03 -5.24
C GLN A 210 9.53 -12.43 -4.12
N ASP A 211 8.20 -12.54 -4.23
CA ASP A 211 7.26 -11.93 -3.26
C ASP A 211 6.74 -12.93 -2.21
N ILE A 212 7.22 -14.18 -2.22
CA ILE A 212 6.77 -15.19 -1.26
C ILE A 212 7.36 -14.97 0.14
N ASN A 213 6.59 -15.33 1.15
CA ASN A 213 7.07 -15.43 2.53
C ASN A 213 7.61 -16.83 2.86
N LEU A 214 8.22 -16.95 4.04
CA LEU A 214 8.85 -18.21 4.47
C LEU A 214 7.85 -19.36 4.57
N LEU A 215 6.66 -19.14 5.12
CA LEU A 215 5.64 -20.20 5.26
C LEU A 215 5.13 -20.68 3.90
N GLN A 216 4.86 -19.76 2.98
CA GLN A 216 4.48 -20.09 1.60
C GLN A 216 5.54 -20.95 0.93
N TYR A 217 6.81 -20.55 1.08
CA TYR A 217 7.94 -21.32 0.55
C TYR A 217 8.02 -22.72 1.14
N GLN A 218 7.93 -22.83 2.46
CA GLN A 218 8.02 -24.13 3.15
C GLN A 218 6.92 -25.09 2.69
N VAL A 219 5.68 -24.63 2.59
CA VAL A 219 4.55 -25.44 2.12
C VAL A 219 4.74 -25.86 0.65
N VAL A 220 5.16 -24.93 -0.24
CA VAL A 220 5.45 -25.27 -1.65
C VAL A 220 6.59 -26.28 -1.75
N ARG A 221 7.65 -26.11 -0.95
CA ARG A 221 8.77 -27.07 -0.90
C ARG A 221 8.32 -28.45 -0.45
N MET A 222 7.48 -28.55 0.60
CA MET A 222 6.89 -29.82 1.02
C MET A 222 6.07 -30.47 -0.10
N LEU A 223 5.24 -29.71 -0.79
CA LEU A 223 4.44 -30.21 -1.91
C LEU A 223 5.27 -30.68 -3.10
N ALA A 224 6.39 -30.02 -3.38
CA ALA A 224 7.24 -30.34 -4.53
C ALA A 224 8.04 -31.64 -4.36
N LEU A 225 8.28 -32.07 -3.12
CA LEU A 225 8.99 -33.32 -2.80
C LEU A 225 8.11 -34.55 -3.12
N PRO A 226 8.72 -35.70 -3.41
CA PRO A 226 10.15 -35.91 -3.67
C PRO A 226 10.57 -35.58 -5.10
N GLU A 227 9.62 -35.35 -5.99
CA GLU A 227 9.85 -35.20 -7.44
C GLU A 227 10.62 -33.93 -7.81
N ASN A 228 10.52 -32.88 -6.99
CA ASN A 228 11.14 -31.56 -7.21
C ASN A 228 10.80 -30.91 -8.58
N ASN A 229 9.62 -31.23 -9.13
CA ASN A 229 9.13 -30.61 -10.38
C ASN A 229 8.60 -29.20 -10.13
N LEU A 230 9.47 -28.35 -9.58
CA LEU A 230 9.17 -26.96 -9.27
C LEU A 230 9.73 -26.03 -10.36
N PHE A 231 8.87 -25.20 -10.92
CA PHE A 231 9.17 -24.19 -11.92
C PHE A 231 8.82 -22.84 -11.37
N ILE A 232 9.82 -22.03 -11.09
CA ILE A 232 9.63 -20.70 -10.52
C ILE A 232 9.99 -19.62 -11.54
N VAL A 233 9.21 -18.55 -11.54
CA VAL A 233 9.44 -17.34 -12.35
C VAL A 233 9.40 -16.13 -11.42
N GLY A 234 10.37 -15.23 -11.56
CA GLY A 234 10.41 -14.05 -10.71
C GLY A 234 11.48 -13.04 -11.13
N ASP A 235 11.43 -11.90 -10.50
CA ASP A 235 12.39 -10.81 -10.60
C ASP A 235 12.73 -10.28 -9.20
N ASP A 236 13.88 -10.66 -8.67
CA ASP A 236 14.35 -10.20 -7.37
C ASP A 236 14.47 -8.67 -7.27
N ASP A 237 14.71 -7.97 -8.39
CA ASP A 237 14.72 -6.51 -8.46
C ASP A 237 13.31 -5.89 -8.34
N GLN A 238 12.24 -6.68 -8.42
CA GLN A 238 10.86 -6.25 -8.21
C GLN A 238 10.26 -6.73 -6.89
N SER A 239 11.07 -7.25 -5.94
CA SER A 239 10.62 -7.60 -4.60
C SER A 239 10.42 -6.34 -3.76
N ILE A 240 9.15 -5.97 -3.52
CA ILE A 240 8.74 -4.73 -2.83
C ILE A 240 7.69 -4.97 -1.74
N TYR A 241 7.49 -6.22 -1.30
CA TYR A 241 6.50 -6.57 -0.28
C TYR A 241 7.12 -7.13 1.00
N ARG A 242 8.34 -6.67 1.36
CA ARG A 242 9.01 -7.07 2.61
C ARG A 242 8.16 -6.75 3.83
N PHE A 243 7.44 -5.63 3.83
CA PHE A 243 6.51 -5.24 4.87
C PHE A 243 5.31 -6.22 5.03
N ARG A 244 5.11 -7.13 4.07
CA ARG A 244 4.16 -8.27 4.13
C ARG A 244 4.85 -9.61 4.34
N GLY A 245 6.13 -9.60 4.75
CA GLY A 245 6.91 -10.81 4.99
C GLY A 245 7.56 -11.43 3.74
N ALA A 246 7.53 -10.75 2.59
CA ALA A 246 8.27 -11.24 1.41
C ALA A 246 9.77 -11.24 1.67
N LYS A 247 10.46 -12.31 1.23
CA LYS A 247 11.90 -12.51 1.42
C LYS A 247 12.57 -12.82 0.09
N PRO A 248 13.15 -11.82 -0.59
CA PRO A 248 13.87 -12.05 -1.84
C PRO A 248 15.04 -13.04 -1.67
N GLU A 249 15.58 -13.15 -0.45
CA GLU A 249 16.62 -14.11 -0.09
C GLU A 249 16.23 -15.57 -0.36
N ILE A 250 14.92 -15.89 -0.33
CA ILE A 250 14.40 -17.22 -0.67
C ILE A 250 14.69 -17.53 -2.15
N MET A 251 14.44 -16.57 -3.03
CA MET A 251 14.72 -16.73 -4.46
C MET A 251 16.23 -16.79 -4.72
N LEU A 252 17.02 -15.96 -4.05
CA LEU A 252 18.47 -15.93 -4.15
C LEU A 252 19.10 -17.24 -3.63
N GLY A 253 18.51 -17.85 -2.61
CA GLY A 253 18.95 -19.12 -2.02
C GLY A 253 18.41 -20.38 -2.71
N PHE A 254 17.55 -20.25 -3.72
CA PHE A 254 16.80 -21.37 -4.31
C PHE A 254 17.68 -22.51 -4.82
N GLU A 255 18.83 -22.21 -5.43
CA GLU A 255 19.75 -23.21 -5.96
C GLU A 255 20.43 -24.05 -4.84
N LYS A 256 20.52 -23.49 -3.61
CA LYS A 256 21.04 -24.24 -2.44
C LYS A 256 20.02 -25.27 -1.96
N ASP A 257 18.74 -24.90 -1.97
CA ASP A 257 17.65 -25.78 -1.52
C ASP A 257 17.27 -26.83 -2.58
N PHE A 258 17.51 -26.53 -3.86
CA PHE A 258 17.26 -27.42 -5.00
C PHE A 258 18.51 -27.57 -5.87
N PRO A 259 19.49 -28.37 -5.43
CA PRO A 259 20.71 -28.63 -6.20
C PRO A 259 20.40 -29.15 -7.61
N GLY A 260 21.14 -28.67 -8.59
CA GLY A 260 20.91 -29.04 -10.00
C GLY A 260 19.80 -28.21 -10.69
N THR A 261 19.32 -27.15 -10.05
CA THR A 261 18.38 -26.18 -10.66
C THR A 261 18.97 -25.62 -11.96
N LYS A 262 18.18 -25.69 -13.03
CA LYS A 262 18.48 -24.98 -14.28
C LYS A 262 17.99 -23.54 -14.17
N ARG A 263 18.91 -22.58 -14.27
CA ARG A 263 18.61 -21.15 -14.30
C ARG A 263 18.56 -20.64 -15.75
N VAL A 264 17.53 -19.90 -16.06
CA VAL A 264 17.34 -19.26 -17.37
C VAL A 264 17.06 -17.77 -17.16
N LEU A 265 17.74 -16.92 -17.88
CA LEU A 265 17.50 -15.48 -17.88
C LEU A 265 16.63 -15.09 -19.09
N LEU A 266 15.54 -14.38 -18.85
CA LEU A 266 14.79 -13.65 -19.87
C LEU A 266 15.38 -12.23 -19.94
N GLY A 267 16.37 -12.06 -20.81
CA GLY A 267 17.17 -10.84 -20.88
C GLY A 267 16.62 -9.75 -21.81
N THR A 268 15.48 -9.97 -22.48
CA THR A 268 14.94 -8.99 -23.44
C THR A 268 13.73 -8.27 -22.83
N ASN A 269 13.78 -6.94 -22.76
CA ASN A 269 12.65 -6.10 -22.37
C ASN A 269 11.87 -5.67 -23.63
N TYR A 270 10.61 -6.12 -23.74
CA TYR A 270 9.71 -5.81 -24.85
C TYR A 270 8.79 -4.62 -24.56
N ARG A 271 8.81 -4.09 -23.34
CA ARG A 271 7.88 -3.06 -22.86
C ARG A 271 8.36 -1.64 -23.16
N SER A 272 9.54 -1.30 -22.70
CA SER A 272 10.02 0.08 -22.58
C SER A 272 11.04 0.44 -23.66
N THR A 273 11.16 1.73 -23.98
CA THR A 273 12.22 2.25 -24.83
C THR A 273 13.60 2.09 -24.17
N LYS A 274 14.64 2.18 -25.00
CA LYS A 274 16.03 1.99 -24.56
C LYS A 274 16.41 2.89 -23.38
N GLU A 275 16.06 4.16 -23.43
CA GLU A 275 16.43 5.16 -22.42
C GLU A 275 15.82 4.84 -21.07
N ILE A 276 14.56 4.37 -21.04
CA ILE A 276 13.88 3.96 -19.79
C ILE A 276 14.56 2.71 -19.21
N VAL A 277 14.87 1.72 -20.05
CA VAL A 277 15.55 0.50 -19.60
C VAL A 277 16.93 0.82 -19.02
N GLU A 278 17.74 1.61 -19.74
CA GLU A 278 19.10 1.96 -19.31
C GLU A 278 19.11 2.77 -18.01
N THR A 279 18.19 3.75 -17.87
CA THR A 279 18.04 4.54 -16.63
C THR A 279 17.64 3.64 -15.46
N SER A 280 16.68 2.75 -15.67
CA SER A 280 16.24 1.81 -14.63
C SER A 280 17.35 0.84 -14.23
N LEU A 281 18.17 0.36 -15.18
CA LEU A 281 19.29 -0.54 -14.91
C LEU A 281 20.43 0.16 -14.15
N ARG A 282 20.74 1.42 -14.48
CA ARG A 282 21.70 2.21 -13.69
C ARG A 282 21.27 2.30 -12.24
N LEU A 283 20.01 2.67 -11.98
CA LEU A 283 19.45 2.75 -10.63
C LEU A 283 19.60 1.44 -9.88
N ILE A 284 19.05 0.34 -10.41
CA ILE A 284 18.99 -0.93 -9.67
C ILE A 284 20.37 -1.60 -9.54
N GLY A 285 21.32 -1.20 -10.37
CA GLY A 285 22.71 -1.65 -10.29
C GLY A 285 23.43 -1.30 -8.99
N HIS A 286 22.91 -0.34 -8.22
CA HIS A 286 23.43 0.03 -6.90
C HIS A 286 23.00 -0.92 -5.77
N ASN A 287 22.04 -1.82 -6.00
CA ASN A 287 21.71 -2.86 -5.05
C ASN A 287 22.76 -3.97 -5.09
N THR A 288 23.14 -4.46 -3.91
CA THR A 288 24.16 -5.49 -3.74
C THR A 288 23.57 -6.89 -3.61
N VAL A 289 22.38 -7.02 -2.99
CA VAL A 289 21.70 -8.30 -2.77
C VAL A 289 20.72 -8.56 -3.91
N ARG A 290 21.25 -9.06 -5.04
CA ARG A 290 20.49 -9.34 -6.27
C ARG A 290 21.19 -10.33 -7.19
N PHE A 291 20.46 -10.94 -8.14
CA PHE A 291 21.07 -11.62 -9.26
C PHE A 291 21.63 -10.61 -10.28
N GLU A 292 22.80 -10.86 -10.76
CA GLU A 292 23.31 -10.10 -11.92
C GLU A 292 22.50 -10.46 -13.17
N LYS A 293 21.90 -9.45 -13.80
CA LYS A 293 21.03 -9.60 -14.97
C LYS A 293 21.44 -8.61 -16.05
N LYS A 294 21.65 -9.12 -17.26
CA LYS A 294 21.83 -8.27 -18.44
C LYS A 294 20.48 -8.20 -19.15
N LEU A 295 19.89 -7.01 -19.18
CA LEU A 295 18.63 -6.76 -19.88
C LEU A 295 18.89 -5.89 -21.10
N GLU A 296 18.35 -6.30 -22.24
CA GLU A 296 18.48 -5.60 -23.52
C GLU A 296 17.11 -5.08 -23.97
N PRO A 297 16.98 -3.80 -24.35
CA PRO A 297 15.73 -3.27 -24.86
C PRO A 297 15.45 -3.82 -26.25
N PHE A 298 14.26 -4.39 -26.47
CA PHE A 298 13.79 -4.79 -27.80
C PHE A 298 13.31 -3.58 -28.60
N ARG A 299 12.67 -2.63 -27.93
CA ARG A 299 12.20 -1.39 -28.53
C ARG A 299 13.40 -0.47 -28.75
N GLY A 300 13.46 0.17 -29.89
CA GLY A 300 14.53 1.10 -30.22
C GLY A 300 14.59 2.32 -29.29
N SER A 301 15.42 3.29 -29.68
CA SER A 301 15.54 4.55 -28.97
C SER A 301 14.22 5.32 -28.96
N GLY A 302 13.87 5.86 -27.80
CA GLY A 302 12.76 6.75 -27.57
C GLY A 302 13.21 8.17 -27.27
N ARG A 303 12.47 8.88 -26.41
CA ARG A 303 12.94 10.15 -25.85
C ARG A 303 13.70 9.91 -24.56
N PRO A 304 14.66 10.76 -24.21
CA PRO A 304 15.30 10.75 -22.90
C PRO A 304 14.27 10.81 -21.77
N VAL A 305 14.62 10.23 -20.62
CA VAL A 305 13.84 10.42 -19.39
C VAL A 305 13.89 11.90 -19.02
N ASP A 306 12.72 12.50 -18.83
CA ASP A 306 12.60 13.93 -18.49
C ASP A 306 12.62 14.08 -16.96
N PHE A 307 13.70 14.64 -16.42
CA PHE A 307 13.81 14.97 -15.00
C PHE A 307 13.72 16.48 -14.80
N ARG A 308 12.84 16.91 -13.86
CA ARG A 308 12.65 18.31 -13.53
C ARG A 308 12.60 18.55 -12.03
N VAL A 309 13.12 19.70 -11.61
CA VAL A 309 13.05 20.18 -10.24
C VAL A 309 12.22 21.45 -10.20
N PHE A 310 11.13 21.40 -9.45
CA PHE A 310 10.18 22.50 -9.28
C PHE A 310 10.46 23.26 -7.99
N ASP A 311 9.90 24.46 -7.85
CA ASP A 311 10.12 25.26 -6.66
C ASP A 311 9.36 24.69 -5.45
N ASN A 312 8.13 24.22 -5.66
CA ASN A 312 7.25 23.66 -4.63
C ASN A 312 6.27 22.63 -5.22
N PRO A 313 5.54 21.86 -4.37
CA PRO A 313 4.58 20.83 -4.82
C PRO A 313 3.44 21.38 -5.67
N GLY A 314 2.94 22.58 -5.39
CA GLY A 314 1.89 23.22 -6.19
C GLY A 314 2.33 23.41 -7.63
N HIS A 315 3.52 23.98 -7.86
CA HIS A 315 4.10 24.17 -9.19
C HIS A 315 4.39 22.85 -9.92
N GLU A 316 4.85 21.83 -9.18
CA GLU A 316 5.04 20.47 -9.70
C GLU A 316 3.72 19.90 -10.24
N MET A 317 2.67 19.86 -9.40
CA MET A 317 1.38 19.26 -9.76
C MET A 317 0.65 20.03 -10.88
N ASP A 318 0.73 21.36 -10.89
CA ASP A 318 0.20 22.17 -11.98
C ASP A 318 0.87 21.85 -13.32
N THR A 319 2.19 21.74 -13.33
CA THR A 319 2.96 21.41 -14.55
C THR A 319 2.67 19.98 -15.02
N VAL A 320 2.52 19.04 -14.09
CA VAL A 320 2.12 17.65 -14.42
C VAL A 320 0.71 17.64 -15.02
N ALA A 321 -0.28 18.34 -14.45
CA ALA A 321 -1.64 18.41 -14.98
C ALA A 321 -1.66 19.02 -16.38
N GLN A 322 -0.93 20.10 -16.63
CA GLN A 322 -0.78 20.70 -17.96
C GLN A 322 -0.13 19.73 -18.96
N SER A 323 0.91 19.00 -18.53
CA SER A 323 1.58 17.99 -19.37
C SER A 323 0.65 16.83 -19.71
N ILE A 324 -0.16 16.37 -18.77
CA ILE A 324 -1.19 15.34 -19.01
C ILE A 324 -2.17 15.81 -20.09
N ARG A 325 -2.65 17.05 -20.02
CA ARG A 325 -3.52 17.63 -21.05
C ARG A 325 -2.82 17.70 -22.41
N ALA A 326 -1.57 18.15 -22.44
CA ALA A 326 -0.79 18.21 -23.67
C ALA A 326 -0.59 16.82 -24.33
N TYR A 327 -0.41 15.75 -23.53
CA TYR A 327 -0.37 14.37 -24.04
C TYR A 327 -1.71 13.94 -24.62
N HIS A 328 -2.80 14.27 -23.93
CA HIS A 328 -4.13 13.98 -24.45
C HIS A 328 -4.41 14.70 -25.78
N ASP A 329 -4.06 15.97 -25.86
CA ASP A 329 -4.17 16.78 -27.08
C ASP A 329 -3.28 16.24 -28.21
N ALA A 330 -2.19 15.57 -27.89
CA ALA A 330 -1.30 14.87 -28.83
C ALA A 330 -1.79 13.47 -29.21
N GLY A 331 -2.98 13.03 -28.72
CA GLY A 331 -3.65 11.79 -29.14
C GLY A 331 -3.53 10.62 -28.18
N TYR A 332 -2.92 10.78 -26.99
CA TYR A 332 -2.96 9.74 -25.97
C TYR A 332 -4.34 9.71 -25.30
N MET A 333 -4.82 8.52 -24.98
CA MET A 333 -6.02 8.36 -24.15
C MET A 333 -5.68 8.66 -22.68
N TRP A 334 -6.65 9.11 -21.89
CA TRP A 334 -6.43 9.37 -20.47
C TRP A 334 -5.93 8.15 -19.71
N ASN A 335 -6.45 6.96 -20.02
CA ASN A 335 -6.07 5.68 -19.39
C ASN A 335 -4.67 5.19 -19.78
N GLU A 336 -4.01 5.84 -20.74
CA GLU A 336 -2.62 5.60 -21.13
C GLU A 336 -1.62 6.40 -20.28
N ILE A 337 -2.12 7.25 -19.38
CA ILE A 337 -1.32 8.15 -18.54
C ILE A 337 -1.47 7.78 -17.07
N ALA A 338 -0.35 7.67 -16.36
CA ALA A 338 -0.34 7.42 -14.92
C ALA A 338 0.56 8.41 -14.18
N VAL A 339 0.14 8.79 -12.97
CA VAL A 339 0.95 9.53 -12.00
C VAL A 339 1.19 8.64 -10.80
N LEU A 340 2.46 8.43 -10.46
CA LEU A 340 2.90 7.51 -9.42
C LEU A 340 3.49 8.26 -8.23
N PHE A 341 3.02 7.91 -7.04
CA PHE A 341 3.41 8.48 -5.75
C PHE A 341 4.06 7.41 -4.86
N ARG A 342 4.94 7.83 -3.96
CA ARG A 342 5.46 6.91 -2.95
C ARG A 342 4.38 6.49 -1.93
N THR A 343 3.53 7.42 -1.52
CA THR A 343 2.42 7.17 -0.59
C THR A 343 1.12 7.78 -1.12
N GLY A 344 -0.02 7.22 -0.74
CA GLY A 344 -1.34 7.75 -1.11
C GLY A 344 -1.61 9.15 -0.56
N ALA A 345 -0.99 9.51 0.56
CA ALA A 345 -1.15 10.82 1.18
C ALA A 345 -0.67 11.99 0.29
N ASN A 346 0.21 11.72 -0.68
CA ASN A 346 0.75 12.75 -1.58
C ASN A 346 -0.10 12.93 -2.85
N SER A 347 -1.08 12.05 -3.10
CA SER A 347 -1.89 12.11 -4.31
C SER A 347 -3.06 13.12 -4.24
N GLY A 348 -3.38 13.62 -3.03
CA GLY A 348 -4.49 14.56 -2.82
C GLY A 348 -4.35 15.84 -3.63
N LEU A 349 -3.19 16.50 -3.57
CA LEU A 349 -2.92 17.73 -4.32
C LEU A 349 -3.04 17.51 -5.84
N MET A 350 -2.55 16.35 -6.34
CA MET A 350 -2.70 16.03 -7.77
C MET A 350 -4.17 15.84 -8.15
N ALA A 351 -4.95 15.15 -7.31
CA ALA A 351 -6.39 14.98 -7.54
C ALA A 351 -7.10 16.36 -7.59
N GLU A 352 -6.79 17.27 -6.69
CA GLU A 352 -7.31 18.64 -6.69
C GLU A 352 -6.98 19.38 -8.00
N ARG A 353 -5.73 19.29 -8.46
CA ARG A 353 -5.32 19.93 -9.73
C ARG A 353 -6.04 19.34 -10.93
N LEU A 354 -6.17 18.01 -11.00
CA LEU A 354 -6.92 17.35 -12.08
C LEU A 354 -8.41 17.76 -12.10
N MET A 355 -9.03 17.88 -10.92
CA MET A 355 -10.39 18.43 -10.78
C MET A 355 -10.46 19.86 -11.32
N GLY A 356 -9.54 20.73 -10.90
CA GLY A 356 -9.46 22.12 -11.35
C GLY A 356 -9.29 22.28 -12.87
N TYR A 357 -8.56 21.36 -13.50
CA TYR A 357 -8.37 21.32 -14.95
C TYR A 357 -9.46 20.50 -15.69
N ASN A 358 -10.48 19.98 -15.02
CA ASN A 358 -11.50 19.08 -15.57
C ASN A 358 -10.91 17.85 -16.30
N ILE A 359 -9.85 17.27 -15.77
CA ILE A 359 -9.22 16.07 -16.30
C ILE A 359 -9.80 14.86 -15.54
N PRO A 360 -10.39 13.87 -16.25
CA PRO A 360 -10.95 12.70 -15.61
C PRO A 360 -9.82 11.80 -15.07
N PHE A 361 -9.94 11.36 -13.82
CA PHE A 361 -8.96 10.47 -13.20
C PHE A 361 -9.63 9.36 -12.38
N GLN A 362 -8.87 8.35 -12.06
CA GLN A 362 -9.23 7.27 -11.15
C GLN A 362 -8.13 7.03 -10.12
N LEU A 363 -8.54 6.67 -8.93
CA LEU A 363 -7.63 6.29 -7.84
C LEU A 363 -7.52 4.77 -7.80
N ARG A 364 -6.31 4.27 -7.75
CA ARG A 364 -6.07 2.82 -7.56
C ARG A 364 -5.93 2.44 -6.09
N ASP A 365 -5.59 3.40 -5.27
CA ASP A 365 -5.47 3.26 -3.83
C ASP A 365 -6.52 4.14 -3.15
N VAL A 366 -6.99 3.71 -2.00
CA VAL A 366 -7.82 4.57 -1.16
C VAL A 366 -6.94 5.72 -0.68
N ILE A 367 -7.22 6.93 -1.17
CA ILE A 367 -6.56 8.13 -0.65
C ILE A 367 -7.16 8.44 0.71
N PRO A 368 -6.34 8.52 1.77
CA PRO A 368 -6.81 9.04 3.04
C PRO A 368 -7.30 10.48 2.83
N ASN A 369 -8.55 10.76 3.19
CA ASN A 369 -9.04 12.12 3.16
C ASN A 369 -8.34 12.94 4.24
N LEU A 370 -7.48 13.89 3.84
CA LEU A 370 -6.73 14.75 4.75
C LEU A 370 -7.65 15.47 5.76
N TYR A 371 -8.82 15.90 5.30
CA TYR A 371 -9.78 16.64 6.12
C TYR A 371 -10.59 15.74 7.09
N SER A 372 -10.59 14.43 6.87
CA SER A 372 -11.20 13.48 7.82
C SER A 372 -10.24 13.09 8.95
N HIS A 373 -8.95 13.41 8.82
CA HIS A 373 -7.93 13.13 9.83
C HIS A 373 -8.25 13.88 11.14
N TRP A 374 -7.95 13.26 12.29
CA TRP A 374 -8.27 13.84 13.59
C TRP A 374 -7.60 15.21 13.83
N ILE A 375 -6.36 15.42 13.34
CA ILE A 375 -5.68 16.72 13.39
C ILE A 375 -6.47 17.80 12.63
N ALA A 376 -7.00 17.47 11.45
CA ALA A 376 -7.82 18.41 10.68
C ALA A 376 -9.09 18.79 11.45
N LYS A 377 -9.76 17.80 12.04
CA LYS A 377 -10.96 18.03 12.86
C LYS A 377 -10.65 18.90 14.09
N ASP A 378 -9.47 18.77 14.70
CA ASP A 378 -9.06 19.61 15.83
C ASP A 378 -8.81 21.05 15.36
N LEU A 379 -8.06 21.25 14.27
CA LEU A 379 -7.81 22.56 13.71
C LEU A 379 -9.11 23.26 13.29
N PHE A 380 -10.03 22.54 12.66
CA PHE A 380 -11.33 23.06 12.30
C PHE A 380 -12.18 23.42 13.53
N ALA A 381 -12.15 22.60 14.58
CA ALA A 381 -12.86 22.92 15.82
C ALA A 381 -12.35 24.21 16.48
N TYR A 382 -11.02 24.40 16.50
CA TYR A 382 -10.43 25.67 16.95
C TYR A 382 -10.94 26.86 16.14
N MET A 383 -10.95 26.75 14.82
CA MET A 383 -11.41 27.83 13.92
C MET A 383 -12.91 28.07 14.02
N GLU A 384 -13.73 27.01 14.14
CA GLU A 384 -15.17 27.13 14.36
C GLU A 384 -15.48 27.91 15.64
N ILE A 385 -14.77 27.59 16.74
CA ILE A 385 -14.95 28.30 18.02
C ILE A 385 -14.48 29.75 17.89
N ALA A 386 -13.37 30.00 17.21
CA ALA A 386 -12.89 31.36 16.93
C ALA A 386 -13.86 32.16 16.07
N ALA A 387 -14.54 31.52 15.11
CA ALA A 387 -15.60 32.11 14.29
C ALA A 387 -16.93 32.30 15.04
N GLY A 388 -17.00 31.90 16.30
CA GLY A 388 -18.17 32.13 17.16
C GLY A 388 -18.99 30.89 17.51
N SER A 389 -18.59 29.69 17.06
CA SER A 389 -19.25 28.45 17.52
C SER A 389 -19.16 28.31 19.04
N ARG A 390 -20.25 27.88 19.65
CA ARG A 390 -20.33 27.56 21.08
C ARG A 390 -20.82 26.13 21.30
N LYS A 391 -20.74 25.29 20.28
CA LYS A 391 -21.15 23.87 20.38
C LYS A 391 -20.24 23.12 21.32
N ARG A 392 -20.82 22.37 22.25
CA ARG A 392 -20.09 21.52 23.19
C ARG A 392 -19.16 20.53 22.51
N SER A 393 -19.56 19.98 21.35
CA SER A 393 -18.76 19.04 20.57
C SER A 393 -17.41 19.62 20.18
N ASP A 394 -17.38 20.91 19.77
CA ASP A 394 -16.17 21.56 19.30
C ASP A 394 -15.21 21.80 20.48
N PHE A 395 -15.76 22.22 21.63
CA PHE A 395 -14.99 22.41 22.85
C PHE A 395 -14.44 21.08 23.40
N TYR A 396 -15.24 20.00 23.42
CA TYR A 396 -14.76 18.68 23.84
C TYR A 396 -13.56 18.21 23.03
N ARG A 397 -13.53 18.55 21.77
CA ARG A 397 -12.44 18.16 20.89
C ARG A 397 -11.12 18.84 21.26
N ILE A 398 -11.15 20.13 21.59
CA ILE A 398 -9.93 20.93 21.83
C ILE A 398 -9.60 21.19 23.29
N MET A 399 -10.49 20.85 24.23
CA MET A 399 -10.40 21.29 25.64
C MET A 399 -9.05 20.97 26.29
N ASN A 400 -8.48 19.82 25.99
CA ASN A 400 -7.17 19.36 26.49
C ASN A 400 -6.16 19.05 25.39
N ARG A 401 -6.21 19.79 24.27
CA ARG A 401 -5.27 19.67 23.15
C ARG A 401 -4.69 21.02 22.74
N PRO A 402 -3.68 21.58 23.42
CA PRO A 402 -2.86 21.01 24.50
C PRO A 402 -3.59 20.87 25.83
N ASN A 403 -2.96 20.13 26.76
CA ASN A 403 -3.56 19.82 28.05
C ASN A 403 -3.79 21.11 28.87
N ARG A 404 -5.06 21.38 29.19
CA ARG A 404 -5.52 22.50 30.01
C ARG A 404 -6.14 22.04 31.31
N TYR A 405 -6.23 20.71 31.55
CA TYR A 405 -6.86 20.10 32.72
C TYR A 405 -8.35 20.44 32.89
N PHE A 406 -9.05 20.69 31.79
CA PHE A 406 -10.49 20.86 31.84
C PHE A 406 -11.20 19.52 32.09
N SER A 407 -12.13 19.49 33.04
CA SER A 407 -13.03 18.35 33.25
C SER A 407 -14.16 18.38 32.23
N ARG A 408 -14.60 17.22 31.80
CA ARG A 408 -15.80 17.09 30.95
C ARG A 408 -17.05 17.64 31.61
N ASP A 409 -17.12 17.57 32.95
CA ASP A 409 -18.25 18.06 33.73
C ASP A 409 -18.41 19.58 33.66
N ALA A 410 -17.33 20.31 33.36
CA ALA A 410 -17.40 21.76 33.16
C ALA A 410 -18.17 22.17 31.87
N PHE A 411 -18.46 21.21 31.00
CA PHE A 411 -19.18 21.39 29.74
C PHE A 411 -20.54 20.66 29.77
N ASP A 412 -21.34 20.90 30.81
CA ASP A 412 -22.60 20.21 31.10
C ASP A 412 -23.75 20.57 30.14
N THR A 413 -23.64 21.68 29.40
CA THR A 413 -24.67 22.18 28.49
C THR A 413 -24.30 22.03 27.04
N PRO A 414 -25.26 21.88 26.09
CA PRO A 414 -25.02 21.82 24.65
C PRO A 414 -24.30 23.04 24.08
N THR A 415 -24.43 24.20 24.76
CA THR A 415 -23.80 25.47 24.36
C THR A 415 -22.85 25.92 25.48
N VAL A 416 -21.58 26.09 25.12
CA VAL A 416 -20.52 26.48 26.09
C VAL A 416 -20.49 28.00 26.27
N SER A 417 -20.38 28.43 27.54
CA SER A 417 -20.15 29.82 27.94
C SER A 417 -18.85 29.92 28.76
N PHE A 418 -18.00 30.87 28.42
CA PHE A 418 -16.77 31.12 29.19
C PHE A 418 -17.06 31.59 30.61
N ASP A 419 -18.13 32.37 30.83
CA ASP A 419 -18.54 32.77 32.16
C ASP A 419 -18.94 31.56 33.04
N ARG A 420 -19.63 30.57 32.45
CA ARG A 420 -19.96 29.33 33.15
C ARG A 420 -18.72 28.50 33.45
N LEU A 421 -17.77 28.43 32.52
CA LEU A 421 -16.50 27.76 32.77
C LEU A 421 -15.72 28.40 33.90
N LYS A 422 -15.63 29.74 33.93
CA LYS A 422 -15.02 30.49 35.04
C LYS A 422 -15.74 30.21 36.36
N SER A 423 -17.07 30.23 36.37
CA SER A 423 -17.87 29.92 37.58
C SER A 423 -17.68 28.49 38.06
N PHE A 424 -17.51 27.51 37.16
CA PHE A 424 -17.25 26.12 37.54
C PHE A 424 -15.90 25.94 38.25
N TYR A 425 -14.89 26.75 37.88
CA TYR A 425 -13.55 26.71 38.44
C TYR A 425 -13.24 27.86 39.39
N GLN A 426 -14.24 28.55 39.94
CA GLN A 426 -14.08 29.74 40.77
C GLN A 426 -13.15 29.57 41.99
N ASP A 427 -12.95 28.32 42.46
CA ASP A 427 -12.05 28.00 43.57
C ASP A 427 -10.60 27.70 43.11
N ARG A 428 -10.26 27.95 41.85
CA ARG A 428 -8.96 27.61 41.26
C ARG A 428 -8.46 28.72 40.33
N ASP A 429 -7.80 29.72 40.88
CA ASP A 429 -7.31 30.91 40.16
C ASP A 429 -6.51 30.56 38.87
N TRP A 430 -5.66 29.55 38.95
CA TRP A 430 -4.87 29.11 37.81
C TRP A 430 -5.72 28.53 36.64
N MET A 431 -6.94 28.08 36.92
CA MET A 431 -7.87 27.66 35.87
C MET A 431 -8.54 28.83 35.18
N GLU A 432 -8.80 29.92 35.94
CA GLU A 432 -9.33 31.17 35.38
C GLU A 432 -8.36 31.75 34.37
N ASP A 433 -7.05 31.79 34.71
CA ASP A 433 -5.99 32.24 33.80
C ASP A 433 -6.02 31.43 32.47
N ARG A 434 -6.10 30.09 32.54
CA ARG A 434 -6.16 29.22 31.35
C ARG A 434 -7.40 29.43 30.50
N ILE A 435 -8.55 29.73 31.14
CA ILE A 435 -9.79 30.05 30.43
C ILE A 435 -9.64 31.41 29.72
N CYS A 436 -9.05 32.41 30.40
CA CYS A 436 -8.78 33.73 29.84
C CYS A 436 -7.79 33.65 28.65
N ASP A 437 -6.74 32.85 28.79
CA ASP A 437 -5.75 32.61 27.72
C ASP A 437 -6.44 31.99 26.48
N LEU A 438 -7.24 30.95 26.68
CA LEU A 438 -8.00 30.33 25.60
C LEU A 438 -8.95 31.33 24.92
N GLU A 439 -9.64 32.15 25.70
CA GLU A 439 -10.55 33.18 25.17
C GLU A 439 -9.78 34.25 24.35
N ALA A 440 -8.59 34.66 24.81
CA ALA A 440 -7.73 35.60 24.12
C ALA A 440 -7.16 35.02 22.82
N ASP A 441 -6.72 33.75 22.85
CA ASP A 441 -6.24 33.01 21.68
C ASP A 441 -7.31 32.93 20.59
N LEU A 442 -8.52 32.50 20.96
CA LEU A 442 -9.65 32.39 20.03
C LEU A 442 -10.02 33.75 19.43
N ARG A 443 -9.98 34.82 20.21
CA ARG A 443 -10.22 36.19 19.75
C ARG A 443 -9.14 36.65 18.78
N THR A 444 -7.88 36.27 19.01
CA THR A 444 -6.77 36.56 18.09
C THR A 444 -6.96 35.80 16.78
N MET A 445 -7.25 34.51 16.86
CA MET A 445 -7.45 33.64 15.71
C MET A 445 -8.59 34.10 14.78
N SER A 446 -9.67 34.63 15.34
CA SER A 446 -10.83 35.12 14.55
C SER A 446 -10.47 36.20 13.51
N ARG A 447 -9.28 36.78 13.60
CA ARG A 447 -8.78 37.83 12.70
C ARG A 447 -7.72 37.36 11.73
N LEU A 448 -7.28 36.10 11.84
CA LEU A 448 -6.20 35.54 11.05
C LEU A 448 -6.75 34.86 9.78
N LYS A 449 -5.94 34.89 8.70
CA LYS A 449 -6.17 34.01 7.54
C LYS A 449 -5.97 32.54 7.95
N PRO A 450 -6.58 31.57 7.23
CA PRO A 450 -6.53 30.17 7.62
C PRO A 450 -5.13 29.64 7.90
N VAL A 451 -4.17 29.88 7.03
CA VAL A 451 -2.77 29.43 7.22
C VAL A 451 -2.12 30.04 8.48
N ALA A 452 -2.39 31.33 8.74
CA ALA A 452 -1.87 32.01 9.93
C ALA A 452 -2.53 31.46 11.20
N ALA A 453 -3.82 31.14 11.16
CA ALA A 453 -4.55 30.51 12.25
C ALA A 453 -4.03 29.10 12.55
N VAL A 454 -3.80 28.27 11.53
CA VAL A 454 -3.16 26.94 11.71
C VAL A 454 -1.80 27.07 12.38
N ASN A 455 -0.94 27.99 11.92
CA ASN A 455 0.37 28.21 12.51
C ASN A 455 0.29 28.75 13.95
N TYR A 456 -0.71 29.57 14.25
CA TYR A 456 -0.98 30.08 15.60
C TYR A 456 -1.37 28.95 16.55
N ILE A 457 -2.30 28.07 16.14
CA ILE A 457 -2.70 26.89 16.91
C ILE A 457 -1.48 26.02 17.20
N ARG A 458 -0.66 25.76 16.19
CA ARG A 458 0.50 24.86 16.30
C ARG A 458 1.58 25.40 17.21
N LYS A 459 1.96 26.68 17.03
CA LYS A 459 3.17 27.26 17.63
C LYS A 459 2.90 28.10 18.88
N VAL A 460 1.80 28.84 18.92
CA VAL A 460 1.48 29.77 20.02
C VAL A 460 0.60 29.08 21.06
N ILE A 461 -0.48 28.42 20.62
CA ILE A 461 -1.34 27.66 21.54
C ILE A 461 -0.62 26.39 22.04
N GLY A 462 0.38 25.86 21.31
CA GLY A 462 1.19 24.73 21.74
C GLY A 462 0.63 23.37 21.28
N TYR A 463 -0.10 23.33 20.17
CA TYR A 463 -0.65 22.10 19.63
C TYR A 463 0.45 21.12 19.16
N ASP A 464 1.59 21.62 18.65
CA ASP A 464 2.74 20.78 18.30
C ASP A 464 3.34 20.06 19.53
N ASP A 465 3.25 20.62 20.74
CA ASP A 465 3.70 19.96 21.97
C ASP A 465 2.76 18.83 22.36
N TYR A 466 1.44 19.04 22.17
CA TYR A 466 0.45 17.98 22.30
C TYR A 466 0.73 16.83 21.31
N LEU A 467 1.02 17.12 20.04
CA LEU A 467 1.35 16.11 19.04
C LEU A 467 2.60 15.29 19.42
N ARG A 468 3.63 15.94 20.02
CA ARG A 468 4.83 15.24 20.54
C ARG A 468 4.46 14.28 21.66
N SER A 469 3.72 14.76 22.65
CA SER A 469 3.31 13.93 23.79
C SER A 469 2.44 12.75 23.37
N TYR A 470 1.55 12.97 22.41
CA TYR A 470 0.74 11.91 21.81
C TYR A 470 1.60 10.88 21.06
N ALA A 471 2.58 11.34 20.26
CA ALA A 471 3.50 10.48 19.53
C ALA A 471 4.34 9.61 20.48
N GLU A 472 4.84 10.19 21.58
CA GLU A 472 5.57 9.44 22.64
C GLU A 472 4.69 8.36 23.27
N PHE A 473 3.47 8.71 23.65
CA PHE A 473 2.51 7.75 24.21
C PHE A 473 2.24 6.59 23.25
N ARG A 474 2.10 6.89 21.95
CA ARG A 474 1.82 5.92 20.89
C ARG A 474 3.09 5.23 20.33
N ARG A 475 4.28 5.56 20.82
CA ARG A 475 5.57 5.05 20.33
C ARG A 475 5.78 5.26 18.83
N MET A 476 5.19 6.31 18.28
CA MET A 476 5.35 6.71 16.89
C MET A 476 6.27 7.94 16.75
N LYS A 477 6.73 8.20 15.54
CA LYS A 477 7.55 9.39 15.28
C LYS A 477 6.66 10.64 15.18
N PRO A 478 6.94 11.72 15.94
CA PRO A 478 6.13 12.93 15.89
C PRO A 478 6.13 13.61 14.52
N GLU A 479 7.15 13.36 13.70
CA GLU A 479 7.28 13.90 12.34
C GLU A 479 6.11 13.50 11.45
N GLU A 480 5.51 12.32 11.65
CA GLU A 480 4.33 11.86 10.88
C GLU A 480 3.11 12.73 11.14
N LEU A 481 2.90 13.10 12.40
CA LEU A 481 1.81 14.01 12.80
C LEU A 481 2.07 15.44 12.33
N PHE A 482 3.32 15.89 12.42
CA PHE A 482 3.71 17.22 11.91
C PHE A 482 3.52 17.31 10.40
N GLU A 483 3.86 16.27 9.63
CA GLU A 483 3.63 16.23 8.19
C GLU A 483 2.14 16.42 7.84
N THR A 484 1.24 15.78 8.60
CA THR A 484 -0.20 15.97 8.42
C THR A 484 -0.63 17.41 8.71
N ALA A 485 -0.11 17.99 9.79
CA ALA A 485 -0.39 19.39 10.13
C ALA A 485 0.22 20.38 9.13
N ASP A 486 1.39 20.04 8.54
CA ASP A 486 2.04 20.83 7.50
C ASP A 486 1.22 20.80 6.19
N LYS A 487 0.70 19.63 5.79
CA LYS A 487 -0.22 19.49 4.63
C LYS A 487 -1.48 20.33 4.80
N LEU A 488 -2.05 20.34 6.00
CA LEU A 488 -3.21 21.16 6.31
C LEU A 488 -2.89 22.65 6.25
N ALA A 489 -1.72 23.08 6.72
CA ALA A 489 -1.26 24.46 6.62
C ALA A 489 -1.05 24.88 5.16
N GLU A 490 -0.47 23.98 4.32
CA GLU A 490 -0.27 24.24 2.90
C GLU A 490 -1.62 24.39 2.16
N SER A 491 -2.56 23.47 2.42
CA SER A 491 -3.91 23.60 1.88
C SER A 491 -4.59 24.89 2.33
N ALA A 492 -4.49 25.25 3.62
CA ALA A 492 -5.06 26.49 4.15
C ALA A 492 -4.49 27.75 3.51
N ALA A 493 -3.26 27.71 2.98
CA ALA A 493 -2.61 28.87 2.36
C ALA A 493 -3.26 29.33 1.04
N GLU A 494 -4.02 28.45 0.39
CA GLU A 494 -4.75 28.77 -0.85
C GLU A 494 -6.05 29.58 -0.61
N PHE A 495 -6.44 29.76 0.66
CA PHE A 495 -7.74 30.36 1.01
C PHE A 495 -7.59 31.64 1.84
N GLU A 496 -8.40 32.64 1.52
CA GLU A 496 -8.44 33.92 2.23
C GLU A 496 -9.29 33.85 3.50
N THR A 497 -10.32 32.96 3.55
CA THR A 497 -11.24 32.82 4.69
C THR A 497 -11.38 31.36 5.12
N PHE A 498 -11.72 31.16 6.39
CA PHE A 498 -11.98 29.84 6.94
C PHE A 498 -13.17 29.15 6.29
N GLU A 499 -14.24 29.91 6.01
CA GLU A 499 -15.44 29.42 5.34
C GLU A 499 -15.12 28.84 3.96
N ALA A 500 -14.31 29.53 3.16
CA ALA A 500 -13.90 29.06 1.84
C ALA A 500 -13.07 27.77 1.93
N TRP A 501 -12.15 27.70 2.89
CA TRP A 501 -11.36 26.47 3.12
C TRP A 501 -12.23 25.30 3.58
N LYS A 502 -13.20 25.56 4.46
CA LYS A 502 -14.16 24.55 4.94
C LYS A 502 -15.06 24.03 3.81
N GLU A 503 -15.59 24.90 2.97
CA GLU A 503 -16.39 24.53 1.79
C GLU A 503 -15.56 23.68 0.81
N HIS A 504 -14.29 24.01 0.62
CA HIS A 504 -13.38 23.22 -0.18
C HIS A 504 -13.20 21.80 0.42
N ALA A 505 -12.98 21.69 1.74
CA ALA A 505 -12.84 20.40 2.42
C ALA A 505 -14.07 19.51 2.23
N VAL A 506 -15.27 20.07 2.31
CA VAL A 506 -16.54 19.35 2.08
C VAL A 506 -16.64 18.87 0.62
N ARG A 507 -16.39 19.75 -0.34
CA ARG A 507 -16.42 19.38 -1.78
C ARG A 507 -15.41 18.31 -2.13
N TYR A 508 -14.22 18.39 -1.57
CA TYR A 508 -13.17 17.38 -1.75
C TYR A 508 -13.60 16.00 -1.23
N GLU A 509 -14.20 15.95 -0.05
CA GLU A 509 -14.73 14.71 0.52
C GLU A 509 -15.84 14.09 -0.34
N GLU A 510 -16.76 14.90 -0.84
CA GLU A 510 -17.84 14.46 -1.72
C GLU A 510 -17.30 13.87 -3.02
N GLU A 511 -16.30 14.51 -3.61
CA GLU A 511 -15.71 14.05 -4.86
C GLU A 511 -14.93 12.74 -4.68
N LEU A 512 -14.16 12.61 -3.59
CA LEU A 512 -13.50 11.34 -3.25
C LEU A 512 -14.51 10.20 -3.05
N LYS A 513 -15.65 10.48 -2.41
CA LYS A 513 -16.73 9.48 -2.24
C LYS A 513 -17.34 9.06 -3.58
N LYS A 514 -17.59 10.00 -4.50
CA LYS A 514 -18.08 9.69 -5.84
C LYS A 514 -17.09 8.81 -6.61
N GLN A 515 -15.80 9.13 -6.56
CA GLN A 515 -14.76 8.37 -7.22
C GLN A 515 -14.69 6.92 -6.70
N ASN A 516 -14.73 6.73 -5.39
CA ASN A 516 -14.71 5.41 -4.75
C ASN A 516 -15.97 4.56 -5.09
N LEU A 517 -17.12 5.20 -5.29
CA LEU A 517 -18.37 4.52 -5.69
C LEU A 517 -18.40 4.15 -7.18
N GLU A 518 -17.69 4.87 -8.03
CA GLU A 518 -17.63 4.64 -9.48
C GLU A 518 -16.63 3.54 -9.89
N GLU A 519 -15.75 3.09 -9.00
CA GLU A 519 -14.79 1.98 -9.25
C GLU A 519 -15.45 0.67 -9.71
N THR A 520 -16.74 0.50 -9.45
CA THR A 520 -17.50 -0.71 -9.82
C THR A 520 -18.07 -0.69 -11.24
N ARG A 521 -17.89 0.39 -12.01
CA ARG A 521 -18.40 0.51 -13.38
C ARG A 521 -17.25 0.57 -14.38
N GLU A 522 -17.38 -0.18 -15.48
CA GLU A 522 -16.51 -0.41 -16.64
C GLU A 522 -15.33 0.56 -16.83
N ALA A 523 -14.17 0.02 -17.23
CA ALA A 523 -12.93 0.74 -17.53
C ALA A 523 -13.20 2.01 -18.37
N LYS A 524 -13.36 3.15 -17.68
CA LYS A 524 -13.52 4.45 -18.34
C LYS A 524 -12.15 4.99 -18.70
N ASP A 525 -12.09 5.79 -19.77
CA ASP A 525 -10.88 6.52 -20.15
C ASP A 525 -10.57 7.61 -19.10
N ARG A 526 -9.62 7.33 -18.18
CA ARG A 526 -9.26 8.16 -17.04
C ARG A 526 -7.77 8.06 -16.71
N VAL A 527 -7.15 9.16 -16.33
CA VAL A 527 -5.77 9.17 -15.80
C VAL A 527 -5.68 8.34 -14.53
N THR A 528 -4.67 7.49 -14.42
CA THR A 528 -4.47 6.67 -13.23
C THR A 528 -3.59 7.38 -12.21
N LEU A 529 -4.11 7.61 -11.00
CA LEU A 529 -3.34 7.99 -9.82
C LEU A 529 -3.10 6.75 -8.96
N SER A 530 -1.84 6.41 -8.69
CA SER A 530 -1.50 5.18 -7.97
C SER A 530 -0.24 5.35 -7.12
N THR A 531 -0.16 4.58 -6.04
CA THR A 531 1.14 4.42 -5.37
C THR A 531 2.08 3.56 -6.22
N MET A 532 3.39 3.75 -6.03
CA MET A 532 4.41 2.92 -6.70
C MET A 532 4.20 1.42 -6.43
N HIS A 533 3.72 1.06 -5.22
CA HIS A 533 3.40 -0.33 -4.85
C HIS A 533 2.24 -0.89 -5.67
N SER A 534 1.14 -0.16 -5.75
CA SER A 534 -0.07 -0.60 -6.46
C SER A 534 0.08 -0.55 -7.99
N ALA A 535 1.08 0.17 -8.49
CA ALA A 535 1.44 0.17 -9.90
C ALA A 535 2.20 -1.09 -10.33
N LYS A 536 2.65 -1.95 -9.39
CA LYS A 536 3.31 -3.22 -9.75
C LYS A 536 2.37 -4.09 -10.58
N GLY A 537 2.90 -4.66 -11.66
CA GLY A 537 2.13 -5.46 -12.62
C GLY A 537 1.44 -4.65 -13.71
N LEU A 538 1.32 -3.33 -13.57
CA LEU A 538 0.72 -2.45 -14.57
C LEU A 538 1.77 -1.88 -15.55
N GLU A 539 1.29 -1.23 -16.62
CA GLU A 539 2.14 -0.58 -17.60
C GLU A 539 1.37 0.48 -18.38
N TYR A 540 2.02 1.62 -18.60
CA TYR A 540 1.40 2.78 -19.24
C TYR A 540 2.32 3.37 -20.32
N PRO A 541 1.77 3.89 -21.43
CA PRO A 541 2.55 4.66 -22.41
C PRO A 541 3.28 5.85 -21.78
N VAL A 542 2.61 6.62 -20.93
CA VAL A 542 3.16 7.82 -20.25
C VAL A 542 3.09 7.66 -18.74
N VAL A 543 4.21 7.83 -18.05
CA VAL A 543 4.30 7.76 -16.59
C VAL A 543 4.97 9.01 -16.05
N PHE A 544 4.34 9.61 -15.05
CA PHE A 544 4.91 10.63 -14.18
C PHE A 544 5.23 10.02 -12.82
N VAL A 545 6.44 10.19 -12.34
CA VAL A 545 6.86 9.81 -10.98
C VAL A 545 7.19 11.10 -10.25
N VAL A 546 6.39 11.47 -9.29
CA VAL A 546 6.41 12.76 -8.61
C VAL A 546 6.91 12.67 -7.18
N ASP A 547 7.23 13.81 -6.56
CA ASP A 547 7.72 13.90 -5.18
C ASP A 547 9.03 13.11 -4.96
N VAL A 548 9.95 13.07 -5.92
CA VAL A 548 11.18 12.26 -5.82
C VAL A 548 12.23 13.02 -5.02
N ASN A 549 11.98 13.19 -3.72
CA ASN A 549 12.82 13.91 -2.76
C ASN A 549 13.31 12.97 -1.64
N GLU A 550 14.46 13.29 -1.03
CA GLU A 550 14.93 12.63 0.18
C GLU A 550 13.87 12.67 1.29
N GLY A 551 13.72 11.55 2.00
CA GLY A 551 12.68 11.38 3.02
C GLY A 551 11.32 10.94 2.46
N ILE A 552 11.09 11.08 1.15
CA ILE A 552 9.91 10.55 0.44
C ILE A 552 10.33 9.35 -0.41
N VAL A 553 11.30 9.51 -1.28
CA VAL A 553 11.92 8.46 -2.10
C VAL A 553 13.44 8.60 -2.01
N PRO A 554 14.15 7.81 -1.18
CA PRO A 554 13.64 6.81 -0.24
C PRO A 554 12.82 7.39 0.90
N HIS A 555 11.92 6.58 1.44
CA HIS A 555 11.09 7.00 2.56
C HIS A 555 11.93 7.18 3.84
N HIS A 556 11.60 8.18 4.67
CA HIS A 556 12.35 8.52 5.90
C HIS A 556 12.45 7.38 6.93
N LYS A 557 11.56 6.38 6.85
CA LYS A 557 11.62 5.17 7.68
C LYS A 557 12.69 4.17 7.22
N ALA A 558 13.22 4.31 6.01
CA ALA A 558 14.27 3.45 5.47
C ALA A 558 15.63 3.80 6.08
N GLY A 559 15.93 3.27 7.27
CA GLY A 559 17.13 3.57 8.04
C GLY A 559 18.29 2.60 7.82
N LEU A 560 18.00 1.35 7.44
CA LEU A 560 19.00 0.32 7.23
C LEU A 560 19.37 0.19 5.75
N PRO A 561 20.59 -0.28 5.42
CA PRO A 561 20.98 -0.51 4.03
C PRO A 561 19.99 -1.39 3.25
N ALA A 562 19.44 -2.42 3.89
CA ALA A 562 18.45 -3.30 3.29
C ALA A 562 17.13 -2.57 2.97
N ASP A 563 16.73 -1.60 3.77
CA ASP A 563 15.52 -0.80 3.54
C ASP A 563 15.74 0.17 2.36
N ILE A 564 16.94 0.76 2.25
CA ILE A 564 17.32 1.59 1.10
C ILE A 564 17.32 0.76 -0.20
N GLU A 565 17.79 -0.50 -0.14
CA GLU A 565 17.72 -1.37 -1.30
C GLU A 565 16.28 -1.72 -1.69
N GLU A 566 15.36 -1.88 -0.73
CA GLU A 566 13.94 -2.07 -1.01
C GLU A 566 13.29 -0.84 -1.61
N GLU A 567 13.56 0.35 -1.08
CA GLU A 567 13.10 1.63 -1.64
C GLU A 567 13.63 1.83 -3.08
N ARG A 568 14.88 1.42 -3.34
CA ARG A 568 15.44 1.46 -4.70
C ARG A 568 14.73 0.49 -5.63
N ARG A 569 14.36 -0.72 -5.18
CA ARG A 569 13.51 -1.64 -5.94
C ARG A 569 12.13 -1.04 -6.22
N LEU A 570 11.55 -0.35 -5.24
CA LEU A 570 10.26 0.30 -5.41
C LEU A 570 10.32 1.42 -6.46
N PHE A 571 11.35 2.24 -6.42
CA PHE A 571 11.55 3.28 -7.43
C PHE A 571 11.84 2.65 -8.81
N TYR A 572 12.65 1.60 -8.87
CA TYR A 572 12.88 0.80 -10.09
C TYR A 572 11.56 0.25 -10.66
N VAL A 573 10.69 -0.28 -9.82
CA VAL A 573 9.35 -0.72 -10.25
C VAL A 573 8.58 0.44 -10.87
N ALA A 574 8.58 1.62 -10.25
CA ALA A 574 7.89 2.79 -10.77
C ALA A 574 8.40 3.21 -12.16
N LEU A 575 9.73 3.33 -12.33
CA LEU A 575 10.34 3.69 -13.62
C LEU A 575 9.96 2.68 -14.72
N THR A 576 9.98 1.39 -14.41
CA THR A 576 9.70 0.30 -15.36
C THR A 576 8.22 0.13 -15.71
N ARG A 577 7.32 0.98 -15.19
CA ARG A 577 5.91 1.01 -15.61
C ARG A 577 5.74 1.74 -16.95
N ALA A 578 6.67 2.62 -17.30
CA ALA A 578 6.62 3.42 -18.52
C ALA A 578 6.97 2.59 -19.76
N LYS A 579 6.21 2.80 -20.84
CA LYS A 579 6.49 2.25 -22.18
C LYS A 579 7.26 3.24 -23.05
N ASP A 580 6.71 4.45 -23.22
CA ASP A 580 7.14 5.43 -24.21
C ASP A 580 7.74 6.69 -23.60
N ARG A 581 7.17 7.16 -22.50
CA ARG A 581 7.50 8.43 -21.84
C ARG A 581 7.61 8.25 -20.35
N LEU A 582 8.70 8.72 -19.80
CA LEU A 582 8.93 8.73 -18.35
C LEU A 582 9.34 10.14 -17.92
N HIS A 583 8.56 10.70 -17.01
CA HIS A 583 8.83 11.96 -16.35
C HIS A 583 9.09 11.70 -14.88
N VAL A 584 10.14 12.31 -14.36
CA VAL A 584 10.51 12.23 -12.94
C VAL A 584 10.58 13.65 -12.41
N ALA A 585 9.98 13.91 -11.27
CA ALA A 585 9.87 15.24 -10.72
C ALA A 585 10.24 15.28 -9.23
N ALA A 586 10.89 16.37 -8.84
CA ALA A 586 11.25 16.67 -7.47
C ALA A 586 11.00 18.16 -7.19
N VAL A 587 10.99 18.56 -5.92
CA VAL A 587 10.81 19.95 -5.50
C VAL A 587 11.99 20.46 -4.70
N ARG A 588 12.22 21.79 -4.69
CA ARG A 588 13.28 22.43 -3.89
C ARG A 588 12.84 22.75 -2.48
N GLU A 589 11.54 23.00 -2.31
CA GLU A 589 10.97 23.41 -1.04
C GLU A 589 9.63 22.71 -0.81
N ARG A 590 9.40 22.26 0.42
CA ARG A 590 8.14 21.68 0.88
C ARG A 590 7.84 22.23 2.27
N TYR A 591 6.61 22.68 2.51
CA TYR A 591 6.20 23.26 3.80
C TYR A 591 7.11 24.39 4.27
N HIS A 592 7.55 25.27 3.33
CA HIS A 592 8.50 26.36 3.59
C HIS A 592 9.87 25.89 4.14
N ARG A 593 10.24 24.64 3.88
CA ARG A 593 11.54 24.08 4.21
C ARG A 593 12.22 23.57 2.94
N LYS A 594 13.51 23.84 2.83
CA LYS A 594 14.31 23.24 1.75
C LYS A 594 14.31 21.73 1.87
N THR A 595 14.20 21.06 0.75
CA THR A 595 14.28 19.61 0.65
C THR A 595 15.26 19.20 -0.43
N ASP A 596 16.01 18.13 -0.18
CA ASP A 596 16.98 17.63 -1.13
C ASP A 596 16.31 16.72 -2.17
N VAL A 597 16.84 16.76 -3.38
CA VAL A 597 16.47 15.81 -4.44
C VAL A 597 16.92 14.41 -4.01
N SER A 598 16.13 13.41 -4.32
CA SER A 598 16.44 12.02 -4.02
C SER A 598 17.83 11.61 -4.53
N ARG A 599 18.60 10.91 -3.69
CA ARG A 599 19.86 10.26 -4.10
C ARG A 599 19.69 9.34 -5.30
N PHE A 600 18.50 8.76 -5.45
CA PHE A 600 18.17 7.84 -6.54
C PHE A 600 18.20 8.51 -7.91
N ILE A 601 18.07 9.83 -7.98
CA ILE A 601 18.20 10.58 -9.24
C ILE A 601 19.66 10.49 -9.76
N GLY A 602 20.64 10.77 -8.91
CA GLY A 602 22.06 10.61 -9.26
C GLY A 602 22.43 9.17 -9.61
N GLU A 603 21.89 8.19 -8.85
CA GLU A 603 22.10 6.76 -9.12
C GLU A 603 21.47 6.30 -10.46
N ALA A 604 20.37 6.91 -10.88
CA ALA A 604 19.73 6.66 -12.17
C ALA A 604 20.46 7.37 -13.33
N GLY A 605 21.35 8.32 -13.03
CA GLY A 605 22.07 9.14 -14.02
C GLY A 605 21.16 10.20 -14.67
N LEU A 606 20.27 10.81 -13.88
CA LEU A 606 19.33 11.87 -14.27
C LEU A 606 19.78 13.25 -13.73
#